data_68ab686f4bfbe8efd3b72f3232180d11
#
_entry.id   68ab686f4bfbe8efd3b72f3232180d11
#
_cell.length_a   1.000
_cell.length_b   1.000
_cell.length_c   1.000
_cell.angle_alpha   90.00
_cell.angle_beta   90.00
_cell.angle_gamma   90.00
#
_symmetry.space_group_name_H-M   'P 1'
#
loop_
_entity.id
_entity.type
_entity.pdbx_description
1 polymer ?
#
loop_
_entity_poly.entity_id
_entity_poly.type
_entity_poly.pdbx_seq_one_letter_code
_entity_poly.pdbx_strand_id
1 'polypeptide(L)'
;MVVEATVIERPVGGVEAFKQQLDRLLHLVERSVLRLQVVPPCPPFHHGGSGPFRIYTFPDKPVVASAEHMGGEQLMDEMMRIQHCTAVFGLLQAEALSTRASRDLIRKVKEELDNYQE
;
A
#
# COMPACT_ATOMS: atom_id res chain seq x y z
N MET A 1 -1.13 1.55 5.91
CA MET A 1 -0.59 0.98 4.66
C MET A 1 -1.07 1.82 3.48
N VAL A 2 -0.16 2.23 2.64
CA VAL A 2 -0.48 3.00 1.44
C VAL A 2 0.04 2.23 0.22
N VAL A 3 -0.83 1.98 -0.75
CA VAL A 3 -0.47 1.23 -1.96
C VAL A 3 -0.92 1.98 -3.21
N GLU A 4 -0.22 1.76 -4.31
CA GLU A 4 -0.63 2.30 -5.60
C GLU A 4 -1.85 1.56 -6.14
N ALA A 5 -2.68 2.26 -6.92
CA ALA A 5 -3.89 1.68 -7.50
C ALA A 5 -3.59 0.43 -8.34
N THR A 6 -2.45 0.39 -9.02
CA THR A 6 -2.07 -0.77 -9.83
C THR A 6 -1.96 -2.06 -9.03
N VAL A 7 -1.65 -1.96 -7.73
CA VAL A 7 -1.55 -3.14 -6.85
C VAL A 7 -2.89 -3.85 -6.72
N ILE A 8 -3.99 -3.09 -6.69
CA ILE A 8 -5.33 -3.66 -6.52
C ILE A 8 -6.09 -3.82 -7.84
N GLU A 9 -5.57 -3.31 -8.94
CA GLU A 9 -6.24 -3.36 -10.24
C GLU A 9 -5.65 -4.39 -11.19
N ARG A 10 -4.38 -4.73 -11.02
CA ARG A 10 -3.67 -5.64 -11.92
C ARG A 10 -3.59 -7.05 -11.34
N PRO A 11 -4.28 -8.04 -11.95
CA PRO A 11 -4.21 -9.43 -11.46
C PRO A 11 -2.82 -10.01 -11.65
N VAL A 12 -2.15 -10.28 -10.54
CA VAL A 12 -0.84 -10.94 -10.53
C VAL A 12 -1.01 -12.32 -9.91
N GLY A 13 -0.45 -13.34 -10.54
CA GLY A 13 -0.58 -14.70 -10.06
C GLY A 13 -1.88 -15.39 -10.48
N GLY A 14 -2.62 -14.80 -11.42
CA GLY A 14 -3.90 -15.32 -11.87
C GLY A 14 -5.08 -14.64 -11.19
N VAL A 15 -6.22 -14.64 -11.88
CA VAL A 15 -7.43 -13.94 -11.41
C VAL A 15 -7.94 -14.51 -10.10
N GLU A 16 -7.96 -15.84 -9.97
CA GLU A 16 -8.49 -16.49 -8.76
C GLU A 16 -7.64 -16.18 -7.52
N ALA A 17 -6.33 -16.28 -7.64
CA ALA A 17 -5.43 -15.94 -6.55
C ALA A 17 -5.54 -14.45 -6.18
N PHE A 18 -5.69 -13.60 -7.17
CA PHE A 18 -5.84 -12.17 -6.95
C PHE A 18 -7.14 -11.83 -6.22
N LYS A 19 -8.24 -12.49 -6.59
CA LYS A 19 -9.53 -12.33 -5.91
C LYS A 19 -9.43 -12.72 -4.43
N GLN A 20 -8.75 -13.82 -4.14
CA GLN A 20 -8.52 -14.25 -2.76
C GLN A 20 -7.71 -13.22 -2.00
N GLN A 21 -6.73 -12.61 -2.63
CA GLN A 21 -5.92 -11.56 -2.02
C GLN A 21 -6.75 -10.33 -1.69
N LEU A 22 -7.61 -9.91 -2.61
CA LEU A 22 -8.50 -8.77 -2.39
C LEU A 22 -9.51 -9.06 -1.26
N ASP A 23 -10.05 -10.29 -1.22
CA ASP A 23 -10.92 -10.71 -0.13
C ASP A 23 -10.23 -10.60 1.23
N ARG A 24 -8.98 -11.05 1.29
CA ARG A 24 -8.22 -10.99 2.53
C ARG A 24 -7.97 -9.55 2.96
N LEU A 25 -7.62 -8.68 2.03
CA LEU A 25 -7.43 -7.25 2.33
C LEU A 25 -8.72 -6.63 2.86
N LEU A 26 -9.85 -6.89 2.21
CA LEU A 26 -11.15 -6.39 2.65
C LEU A 26 -11.49 -6.87 4.05
N HIS A 27 -11.25 -8.15 4.32
CA HIS A 27 -11.53 -8.73 5.63
C HIS A 27 -10.73 -8.01 6.73
N LEU A 28 -9.45 -7.76 6.48
CA LEU A 28 -8.60 -7.07 7.44
C LEU A 28 -9.00 -5.61 7.64
N VAL A 29 -9.39 -4.93 6.56
CA VAL A 29 -9.85 -3.55 6.60
C VAL A 29 -11.17 -3.43 7.36
N GLU A 30 -12.12 -4.32 7.07
CA GLU A 30 -13.44 -4.30 7.72
C GLU A 30 -13.36 -4.62 9.20
N ARG A 31 -12.39 -5.41 9.62
CA ARG A 31 -12.17 -5.71 11.03
C ARG A 31 -11.30 -4.68 11.74
N SER A 32 -10.91 -3.63 11.05
CA SER A 32 -10.04 -2.57 11.57
C SER A 32 -8.65 -3.06 12.03
N VAL A 33 -8.22 -4.20 11.49
CA VAL A 33 -6.87 -4.72 11.71
C VAL A 33 -5.87 -4.00 10.83
N LEU A 34 -6.31 -3.59 9.63
CA LEU A 34 -5.48 -2.91 8.64
C LEU A 34 -6.15 -1.61 8.22
N ARG A 35 -5.38 -0.53 8.24
CA ARG A 35 -5.79 0.74 7.65
C ARG A 35 -5.11 0.85 6.29
N LEU A 36 -5.90 0.85 5.22
CA LEU A 36 -5.41 0.84 3.85
C LEU A 36 -5.87 2.08 3.10
N GLN A 37 -4.94 2.73 2.43
CA GLN A 37 -5.22 3.85 1.54
C GLN A 37 -4.59 3.58 0.18
N VAL A 38 -5.34 3.87 -0.87
CA VAL A 38 -4.92 3.66 -2.25
C VAL A 38 -4.57 5.01 -2.88
N VAL A 39 -3.41 5.07 -3.52
CA VAL A 39 -3.00 6.26 -4.27
C VAL A 39 -3.47 6.07 -5.71
N PRO A 40 -4.37 6.94 -6.21
CA PRO A 40 -4.82 6.85 -7.61
C PRO A 40 -3.67 7.11 -8.56
N PRO A 41 -3.74 6.59 -9.80
CA PRO A 41 -2.75 6.92 -10.80
C PRO A 41 -2.82 8.41 -11.11
N CYS A 42 -1.79 9.15 -10.74
CA CYS A 42 -1.72 10.59 -10.92
C CYS A 42 -0.37 10.96 -11.54
N PRO A 43 -0.22 10.79 -12.86
CA PRO A 43 1.01 11.22 -13.50
C PRO A 43 1.09 12.76 -13.52
N PRO A 44 2.29 13.35 -13.51
CA PRO A 44 3.60 12.70 -13.48
C PRO A 44 4.20 12.55 -12.07
N PHE A 45 3.45 12.83 -11.02
CA PHE A 45 3.98 12.96 -9.65
C PHE A 45 3.60 11.78 -8.79
N HIS A 46 4.48 10.78 -8.76
CA HIS A 46 4.32 9.67 -7.85
C HIS A 46 5.51 9.62 -6.92
N HIS A 47 5.31 10.02 -5.67
CA HIS A 47 6.38 10.12 -4.67
C HIS A 47 6.92 8.75 -4.23
N GLY A 48 6.22 7.66 -4.54
CA GLY A 48 6.63 6.31 -4.19
C GLY A 48 7.47 5.60 -5.25
N GLY A 49 7.96 6.31 -6.28
CA GLY A 49 8.68 5.72 -7.40
C GLY A 49 10.04 5.11 -7.06
N SER A 50 10.55 5.35 -5.86
CA SER A 50 11.84 4.80 -5.41
C SER A 50 11.75 3.40 -4.82
N GLY A 51 10.58 2.77 -4.88
CA GLY A 51 10.36 1.41 -4.40
C GLY A 51 9.67 1.34 -3.04
N PRO A 52 9.31 0.14 -2.61
CA PRO A 52 8.59 -0.05 -1.35
C PRO A 52 9.49 0.17 -0.14
N PHE A 53 8.92 0.73 0.91
CA PHE A 53 9.59 0.91 2.17
C PHE A 53 8.61 0.76 3.33
N ARG A 54 9.16 0.53 4.53
CA ARG A 54 8.38 0.42 5.75
C ARG A 54 8.96 1.33 6.82
N ILE A 55 8.10 1.87 7.66
CA ILE A 55 8.49 2.66 8.82
C ILE A 55 7.97 1.94 10.05
N TYR A 56 8.87 1.64 10.98
CA TYR A 56 8.52 0.98 12.23
C TYR A 56 8.62 2.00 13.37
N THR A 57 7.50 2.21 14.05
CA THR A 57 7.44 3.09 15.22
C THR A 57 7.24 2.26 16.47
N PHE A 58 7.98 2.60 17.51
CA PHE A 58 7.94 1.90 18.79
C PHE A 58 7.65 2.90 19.91
N PRO A 59 6.92 2.50 20.98
CA PRO A 59 6.61 3.44 22.07
C PRO A 59 7.82 3.97 22.82
N ASP A 60 8.90 3.19 22.89
CA ASP A 60 10.06 3.48 23.74
C ASP A 60 11.39 3.30 23.03
N LYS A 61 11.39 3.21 21.72
CA LYS A 61 12.59 3.02 20.92
C LYS A 61 12.59 3.99 19.74
N PRO A 62 13.76 4.30 19.17
CA PRO A 62 13.82 5.13 17.96
C PRO A 62 13.11 4.51 16.78
N VAL A 63 12.58 5.35 15.90
CA VAL A 63 11.95 4.94 14.65
C VAL A 63 13.00 4.34 13.73
N VAL A 64 12.64 3.25 13.06
CA VAL A 64 13.49 2.56 12.09
C VAL A 64 12.74 2.48 10.77
N ALA A 65 13.45 2.60 9.66
CA ALA A 65 12.88 2.40 8.33
C ALA A 65 13.57 1.21 7.66
N SER A 66 12.85 0.57 6.73
CA SER A 66 13.44 -0.48 5.90
C SER A 66 13.05 -0.27 4.46
N ALA A 67 13.96 -0.62 3.55
CA ALA A 67 13.70 -0.60 2.12
C ALA A 67 13.98 -1.97 1.54
N GLU A 68 13.11 -2.42 0.64
CA GLU A 68 13.31 -3.68 -0.06
C GLU A 68 14.05 -3.41 -1.37
N HIS A 69 15.01 -4.29 -1.68
CA HIS A 69 15.72 -4.28 -2.95
C HIS A 69 16.05 -5.72 -3.34
N MET A 70 16.70 -5.91 -4.50
CA MET A 70 16.96 -7.25 -5.04
C MET A 70 17.74 -8.17 -4.09
N GLY A 71 18.56 -7.60 -3.21
CA GLY A 71 19.34 -8.36 -2.22
C GLY A 71 18.61 -8.62 -0.91
N GLY A 72 17.35 -8.22 -0.77
CA GLY A 72 16.57 -8.36 0.46
C GLY A 72 16.22 -7.04 1.09
N GLU A 73 15.83 -7.08 2.37
CA GLU A 73 15.44 -5.91 3.13
C GLU A 73 16.66 -5.25 3.76
N GLN A 74 16.77 -3.93 3.63
CA GLN A 74 17.82 -3.16 4.27
C GLN A 74 17.21 -2.28 5.35
N LEU A 75 17.67 -2.45 6.59
CA LEU A 75 17.27 -1.59 7.69
C LEU A 75 18.06 -0.29 7.65
N MET A 76 17.37 0.81 7.92
CA MET A 76 17.95 2.15 7.93
C MET A 76 17.63 2.79 9.28
N ASP A 77 18.67 3.21 9.98
CA ASP A 77 18.56 3.89 11.26
C ASP A 77 19.09 5.32 11.22
N GLU A 78 19.61 5.75 10.09
CA GLU A 78 20.09 7.11 9.91
C GLU A 78 18.93 8.10 9.91
N MET A 79 19.06 9.13 10.75
CA MET A 79 18.00 10.10 10.96
C MET A 79 17.53 10.76 9.66
N MET A 80 18.46 11.12 8.76
CA MET A 80 18.11 11.77 7.51
C MET A 80 17.27 10.85 6.60
N ARG A 81 17.61 9.57 6.57
CA ARG A 81 16.87 8.60 5.75
C ARG A 81 15.47 8.34 6.33
N ILE A 82 15.38 8.26 7.63
CA ILE A 82 14.09 8.10 8.33
C ILE A 82 13.21 9.32 8.07
N GLN A 83 13.76 10.52 8.17
CA GLN A 83 13.02 11.75 7.89
C GLN A 83 12.55 11.80 6.43
N HIS A 84 13.39 11.34 5.50
CA HIS A 84 13.01 11.28 4.10
C HIS A 84 11.84 10.30 3.88
N CYS A 85 11.93 9.10 4.43
CA CYS A 85 10.85 8.11 4.33
C CYS A 85 9.56 8.62 4.96
N THR A 86 9.64 9.25 6.11
CA THR A 86 8.48 9.81 6.79
C THR A 86 7.83 10.92 5.97
N ALA A 87 8.65 11.78 5.35
CA ALA A 87 8.14 12.84 4.49
C ALA A 87 7.47 12.28 3.24
N VAL A 88 8.08 11.29 2.59
CA VAL A 88 7.49 10.63 1.42
C VAL A 88 6.17 9.94 1.80
N PHE A 89 6.13 9.25 2.92
CA PHE A 89 4.91 8.60 3.39
C PHE A 89 3.78 9.63 3.61
N GLY A 90 4.09 10.78 4.21
CA GLY A 90 3.12 11.84 4.41
C GLY A 90 2.59 12.41 3.09
N LEU A 91 3.47 12.58 2.09
CA LEU A 91 3.06 13.04 0.77
C LEU A 91 2.16 12.01 0.08
N LEU A 92 2.48 10.74 0.18
CA LEU A 92 1.65 9.66 -0.37
C LEU A 92 0.28 9.63 0.29
N GLN A 93 0.22 9.77 1.61
CA GLN A 93 -1.05 9.83 2.32
C GLN A 93 -1.90 11.03 1.90
N ALA A 94 -1.28 12.17 1.63
CA ALA A 94 -1.99 13.38 1.20
C ALA A 94 -2.62 13.19 -0.18
N GLU A 95 -2.01 12.39 -1.05
CA GLU A 95 -2.51 12.09 -2.38
C GLU A 95 -3.44 10.90 -2.42
N ALA A 96 -3.48 10.11 -1.36
CA ALA A 96 -4.26 8.88 -1.31
C ALA A 96 -5.74 9.15 -1.10
N LEU A 97 -6.56 8.22 -1.57
CA LEU A 97 -7.97 8.18 -1.22
C LEU A 97 -8.12 7.95 0.29
N SER A 98 -9.26 8.35 0.83
CA SER A 98 -9.59 8.03 2.22
C SER A 98 -9.64 6.50 2.42
N THR A 99 -9.58 6.06 3.67
CA THR A 99 -9.71 4.63 3.98
C THR A 99 -11.04 4.07 3.50
N ARG A 100 -12.12 4.83 3.63
CA ARG A 100 -13.44 4.42 3.14
C ARG A 100 -13.47 4.31 1.63
N ALA A 101 -12.99 5.32 0.92
CA ALA A 101 -12.97 5.31 -0.54
C ALA A 101 -12.06 4.19 -1.07
N SER A 102 -10.96 3.93 -0.40
CA SER A 102 -10.05 2.84 -0.76
C SER A 102 -10.73 1.48 -0.62
N ARG A 103 -11.45 1.26 0.48
CA ARG A 103 -12.23 0.04 0.70
C ARG A 103 -13.27 -0.14 -0.41
N ASP A 104 -13.99 0.91 -0.73
CA ASP A 104 -15.02 0.86 -1.75
C ASP A 104 -14.43 0.56 -3.12
N LEU A 105 -13.25 1.10 -3.41
CA LEU A 105 -12.55 0.82 -4.66
C LEU A 105 -12.15 -0.66 -4.76
N ILE A 106 -11.65 -1.23 -3.68
CA ILE A 106 -11.30 -2.67 -3.66
C ILE A 106 -12.53 -3.53 -3.90
N ARG A 107 -13.66 -3.20 -3.28
CA ARG A 107 -14.92 -3.91 -3.51
C ARG A 107 -15.35 -3.83 -4.96
N LYS A 108 -15.23 -2.66 -5.56
CA LYS A 108 -15.58 -2.45 -6.96
C LYS A 108 -14.71 -3.29 -7.88
N VAL A 109 -13.41 -3.28 -7.66
CA VAL A 109 -12.47 -4.08 -8.47
C VAL A 109 -12.79 -5.56 -8.34
N LYS A 110 -13.09 -6.03 -7.14
CA LYS A 110 -13.46 -7.42 -6.90
C LYS A 110 -14.74 -7.79 -7.64
N GLU A 111 -15.76 -6.94 -7.60
CA GLU A 111 -17.01 -7.16 -8.33
C GLU A 111 -16.77 -7.23 -9.84
N GLU A 112 -15.93 -6.36 -10.37
CA GLU A 112 -15.59 -6.37 -11.79
C GLU A 112 -14.90 -7.66 -12.18
N LEU A 113 -14.02 -8.18 -11.33
CA LEU A 113 -13.35 -9.46 -11.58
C LEU A 113 -14.34 -10.64 -11.55
N ASP A 114 -15.30 -10.62 -10.62
CA ASP A 114 -16.33 -11.65 -10.55
C ASP A 114 -17.19 -11.67 -11.82
N ASN A 115 -17.51 -10.50 -12.35
CA ASN A 115 -18.31 -10.38 -13.58
C ASN A 115 -17.51 -10.75 -14.82
N TYR A 116 -16.20 -10.58 -14.81
CA TYR A 116 -15.34 -10.83 -15.96
C TYR A 116 -15.17 -12.32 -16.25
N GLN A 117 -15.43 -13.19 -15.27
CA GLN A 117 -15.21 -14.64 -15.40
C GLN A 117 -16.39 -15.37 -16.03
N GLU A 118 -17.41 -14.67 -16.41
CA GLU A 118 -18.51 -15.29 -17.17
C GLU A 118 -18.08 -15.45 -18.66
#